data_6b19cb0811990448d836146d45073192
#
_entry.id   6b19cb0811990448d836146d45073192
#
_cell.length_a   1.000
_cell.length_b   1.000
_cell.length_c   1.000
_cell.angle_alpha   90.00
_cell.angle_beta   90.00
_cell.angle_gamma   90.00
#
_symmetry.space_group_name_H-M   'P 1'
#
loop_
_entity.id
_entity.type
_entity.pdbx_description
1 polymer ?
#
loop_
_entity_poly.entity_id
_entity_poly.type
_entity_poly.pdbx_seq_one_letter_code
_entity_poly.pdbx_strand_id
1 'polypeptide(L)'
;VVIIYSSMLLPMWGAMVIAALCSLQFGALVELEYFGLLSPIGTNGNLLASAFDWSQIFFKLIITMTACFAVAFLSSLLSEQTRKTKEELRTMEGHVKRVEKMAAIGEMAAGLAHEIKNPLAALTGSIQLLKEDMRYDSDQARLMQIILREADRLSSLASSFLFYARPPAGKVEPIDLSRALLEIVELFEIDGSNNGRVKTTKNISSDVWITMDPGHLHQILWNLLLNAAEAIDGDGNIKIEMFPIKNKYACVKISDNGCGISAETLKTIFDPFFTTKPNGTGLGLSIVHRILEANDAWLNVESQPNKGTTVTLHFNQIAPPR
;
A
#
# COMPACT_ATOMS: atom_id res chain seq x y z
N VAL A 1 6.31 38.03 -18.92
CA VAL A 1 7.35 36.98 -18.79
C VAL A 1 7.70 36.77 -17.32
N VAL A 2 8.15 37.79 -16.55
CA VAL A 2 8.57 37.65 -15.14
C VAL A 2 7.47 37.05 -14.25
N ILE A 3 6.23 37.52 -14.38
CA ILE A 3 5.08 37.05 -13.59
C ILE A 3 4.78 35.57 -13.86
N ILE A 4 4.88 35.11 -15.13
CA ILE A 4 4.66 33.70 -15.52
C ILE A 4 5.76 32.81 -14.95
N TYR A 5 7.02 33.23 -15.05
CA TYR A 5 8.15 32.48 -14.48
C TYR A 5 8.08 32.37 -12.97
N SER A 6 7.69 33.45 -12.30
CA SER A 6 7.54 33.45 -10.84
C SER A 6 6.42 32.55 -10.35
N SER A 7 5.32 32.44 -11.10
CA SER A 7 4.20 31.56 -10.74
C SER A 7 4.53 30.06 -10.91
N MET A 8 5.54 29.72 -11.72
CA MET A 8 6.04 28.35 -11.86
C MET A 8 6.95 27.92 -10.70
N LEU A 9 7.66 28.88 -10.10
CA LEU A 9 8.69 28.61 -9.08
C LEU A 9 8.22 28.89 -7.65
N LEU A 10 7.28 29.81 -7.47
CA LEU A 10 6.82 30.28 -6.17
C LEU A 10 5.38 29.82 -5.89
N PRO A 11 5.02 29.67 -4.61
CA PRO A 11 3.63 29.48 -4.24
C PRO A 11 2.77 30.70 -4.63
N MET A 12 1.46 30.54 -4.73
CA MET A 12 0.50 31.55 -5.19
C MET A 12 0.73 32.94 -4.58
N TRP A 13 1.05 33.03 -3.29
CA TRP A 13 1.40 34.27 -2.60
C TRP A 13 2.63 34.96 -3.18
N GLY A 14 3.67 34.19 -3.53
CA GLY A 14 4.89 34.74 -4.12
C GLY A 14 4.64 35.34 -5.52
N ALA A 15 3.82 34.68 -6.34
CA ALA A 15 3.43 35.17 -7.65
C ALA A 15 2.61 36.50 -7.55
N MET A 16 1.71 36.59 -6.57
CA MET A 16 0.93 37.79 -6.30
C MET A 16 1.80 38.99 -5.84
N VAL A 17 2.80 38.72 -4.99
CA VAL A 17 3.76 39.77 -4.56
C VAL A 17 4.56 40.26 -5.75
N ILE A 18 5.01 39.41 -6.65
CA ILE A 18 5.73 39.86 -7.85
C ILE A 18 4.83 40.61 -8.81
N ALA A 19 3.57 40.21 -8.97
CA ALA A 19 2.60 40.99 -9.76
C ALA A 19 2.37 42.39 -9.18
N ALA A 20 2.28 42.53 -7.86
CA ALA A 20 2.17 43.80 -7.18
C ALA A 20 3.42 44.66 -7.39
N LEU A 21 4.61 44.11 -7.25
CA LEU A 21 5.88 44.81 -7.51
C LEU A 21 5.99 45.30 -8.95
N CYS A 22 5.64 44.43 -9.94
CA CYS A 22 5.62 44.84 -11.35
C CYS A 22 4.61 45.93 -11.62
N SER A 23 3.43 45.92 -10.97
CA SER A 23 2.41 46.95 -11.11
C SER A 23 2.86 48.28 -10.50
N LEU A 24 3.52 48.25 -9.34
CA LEU A 24 4.11 49.43 -8.71
C LEU A 24 5.22 50.05 -9.56
N GLN A 25 6.10 49.20 -10.10
CA GLN A 25 7.21 49.63 -10.97
C GLN A 25 6.69 50.30 -12.26
N PHE A 26 5.62 49.71 -12.85
CA PHE A 26 4.98 50.30 -14.03
C PHE A 26 4.29 51.65 -13.68
N GLY A 27 3.60 51.72 -12.54
CA GLY A 27 2.99 52.94 -12.04
C GLY A 27 3.99 54.06 -11.85
N ALA A 28 5.13 53.78 -11.21
CA ALA A 28 6.21 54.74 -11.02
C ALA A 28 6.79 55.25 -12.36
N LEU A 29 6.94 54.38 -13.36
CA LEU A 29 7.38 54.78 -14.70
C LEU A 29 6.42 55.74 -15.37
N VAL A 30 5.11 55.47 -15.30
CA VAL A 30 4.07 56.30 -15.88
C VAL A 30 4.00 57.68 -15.18
N GLU A 31 4.18 57.73 -13.83
CA GLU A 31 4.28 59.00 -13.08
C GLU A 31 5.51 59.83 -13.45
N LEU A 32 6.68 59.16 -13.61
CA LEU A 32 7.91 59.87 -14.02
C LEU A 32 7.82 60.42 -15.45
N GLU A 33 7.12 59.75 -16.36
CA GLU A 33 6.80 60.28 -17.68
C GLU A 33 5.85 61.46 -17.59
N TYR A 34 4.83 61.38 -16.75
CA TYR A 34 3.86 62.47 -16.56
C TYR A 34 4.49 63.77 -16.01
N PHE A 35 5.41 63.65 -15.05
CA PHE A 35 6.13 64.79 -14.50
C PHE A 35 7.29 65.26 -15.40
N GLY A 36 7.47 64.69 -16.57
CA GLY A 36 8.48 65.08 -17.54
C GLY A 36 9.94 64.76 -17.14
N LEU A 37 10.12 63.88 -16.11
CA LEU A 37 11.43 63.42 -15.65
C LEU A 37 12.03 62.35 -16.56
N LEU A 38 11.20 61.63 -17.34
CA LEU A 38 11.59 60.67 -18.34
C LEU A 38 10.93 61.04 -19.69
N SER A 39 11.71 61.00 -20.78
CA SER A 39 11.16 61.12 -22.13
C SER A 39 10.47 59.83 -22.56
N PRO A 40 9.26 59.88 -23.13
CA PRO A 40 8.54 58.70 -23.57
C PRO A 40 9.34 57.93 -24.61
N ILE A 41 9.47 56.60 -24.38
CA ILE A 41 10.21 55.71 -25.30
C ILE A 41 9.40 55.56 -26.59
N GLY A 42 9.92 56.09 -27.72
CA GLY A 42 9.37 55.86 -29.08
C GLY A 42 8.67 57.05 -29.73
N THR A 43 8.67 58.21 -29.14
CA THR A 43 8.20 59.45 -29.79
C THR A 43 9.35 60.39 -30.02
N ASN A 44 9.54 60.79 -31.29
CA ASN A 44 10.48 61.87 -31.65
C ASN A 44 10.12 63.18 -30.94
N GLY A 45 10.59 63.32 -29.72
CA GLY A 45 10.85 64.54 -28.98
C GLY A 45 9.75 65.62 -28.76
N ASN A 46 8.51 65.49 -29.27
CA ASN A 46 7.54 66.61 -29.35
C ASN A 46 6.16 66.33 -28.76
N LEU A 47 5.95 65.27 -28.00
CA LEU A 47 4.72 65.11 -27.23
C LEU A 47 5.05 65.27 -25.75
N LEU A 48 4.88 66.44 -25.22
CA LEU A 48 4.85 66.76 -23.80
C LEU A 48 3.82 65.82 -23.14
N ALA A 49 4.21 65.05 -22.12
CA ALA A 49 3.34 64.17 -21.33
C ALA A 49 2.11 64.92 -20.74
N SER A 50 2.15 66.21 -20.69
CA SER A 50 1.05 67.16 -20.35
C SER A 50 -0.16 67.09 -21.30
N ALA A 51 -0.08 66.35 -22.41
CA ALA A 51 -1.23 66.16 -23.32
C ALA A 51 -2.19 65.05 -22.89
N PHE A 52 -1.85 64.23 -21.90
CA PHE A 52 -2.74 63.16 -21.39
C PHE A 52 -3.55 63.68 -20.20
N ASP A 53 -4.90 63.56 -20.33
CA ASP A 53 -5.82 63.83 -19.23
C ASP A 53 -5.57 62.82 -18.09
N TRP A 54 -5.58 63.27 -16.85
CA TRP A 54 -5.33 62.48 -15.65
C TRP A 54 -6.22 61.22 -15.58
N SER A 55 -7.44 61.30 -16.11
CA SER A 55 -8.38 60.20 -16.21
C SER A 55 -7.84 59.06 -17.10
N GLN A 56 -7.14 59.35 -18.18
CA GLN A 56 -6.58 58.35 -19.10
C GLN A 56 -5.40 57.60 -18.48
N ILE A 57 -4.58 58.28 -17.70
CA ILE A 57 -3.46 57.68 -16.97
C ILE A 57 -3.98 56.71 -15.91
N PHE A 58 -4.97 57.15 -15.15
CA PHE A 58 -5.62 56.35 -14.13
C PHE A 58 -6.25 55.06 -14.72
N PHE A 59 -6.94 55.20 -15.84
CA PHE A 59 -7.49 54.04 -16.56
C PHE A 59 -6.42 53.05 -17.03
N LYS A 60 -5.31 53.52 -17.58
CA LYS A 60 -4.18 52.66 -18.00
C LYS A 60 -3.58 51.89 -16.82
N LEU A 61 -3.41 52.57 -15.68
CA LEU A 61 -2.87 51.96 -14.47
C LEU A 61 -3.79 50.83 -13.96
N ILE A 62 -5.10 51.06 -13.88
CA ILE A 62 -6.08 50.08 -13.43
C ILE A 62 -6.10 48.88 -14.35
N ILE A 63 -6.15 49.09 -15.67
CA ILE A 63 -6.17 47.99 -16.64
C ILE A 63 -4.90 47.15 -16.55
N THR A 64 -3.74 47.78 -16.47
CA THR A 64 -2.46 47.07 -16.39
C THR A 64 -2.33 46.30 -15.08
N MET A 65 -2.73 46.92 -13.95
CA MET A 65 -2.74 46.26 -12.66
C MET A 65 -3.66 45.03 -12.65
N THR A 66 -4.89 45.21 -13.15
CA THR A 66 -5.86 44.09 -13.25
C THR A 66 -5.34 42.95 -14.14
N ALA A 67 -4.72 43.30 -15.29
CA ALA A 67 -4.14 42.33 -16.20
C ALA A 67 -2.97 41.55 -15.52
N CYS A 68 -2.06 42.24 -14.81
CA CYS A 68 -0.96 41.61 -14.10
C CYS A 68 -1.44 40.61 -13.03
N PHE A 69 -2.43 41.01 -12.24
CA PHE A 69 -3.01 40.10 -11.23
C PHE A 69 -3.79 38.95 -11.85
N ALA A 70 -4.55 39.18 -12.92
CA ALA A 70 -5.25 38.10 -13.63
C ALA A 70 -4.27 37.06 -14.20
N VAL A 71 -3.19 37.53 -14.83
CA VAL A 71 -2.14 36.64 -15.35
C VAL A 71 -1.46 35.86 -14.22
N ALA A 72 -1.13 36.53 -13.11
CA ALA A 72 -0.52 35.87 -11.95
C ALA A 72 -1.43 34.80 -11.36
N PHE A 73 -2.71 35.10 -11.22
CA PHE A 73 -3.71 34.18 -10.69
C PHE A 73 -3.91 32.96 -11.59
N LEU A 74 -4.18 33.18 -12.88
CA LEU A 74 -4.39 32.09 -13.84
C LEU A 74 -3.14 31.22 -14.00
N SER A 75 -1.98 31.82 -14.09
CA SER A 75 -0.71 31.10 -14.21
C SER A 75 -0.38 30.28 -12.96
N SER A 76 -0.72 30.79 -11.76
CA SER A 76 -0.56 30.09 -10.50
C SER A 76 -1.51 28.90 -10.38
N LEU A 77 -2.79 29.06 -10.77
CA LEU A 77 -3.75 27.95 -10.80
C LEU A 77 -3.28 26.83 -11.74
N LEU A 78 -2.84 27.20 -12.95
CA LEU A 78 -2.36 26.23 -13.93
C LEU A 78 -1.11 25.50 -13.45
N SER A 79 -0.19 26.21 -12.80
CA SER A 79 1.03 25.64 -12.24
C SER A 79 0.72 24.63 -11.12
N GLU A 80 -0.21 24.95 -10.22
CA GLU A 80 -0.66 24.06 -9.14
C GLU A 80 -1.33 22.80 -9.69
N GLN A 81 -2.20 22.96 -10.70
CA GLN A 81 -2.85 21.82 -11.35
C GLN A 81 -1.83 20.91 -12.06
N THR A 82 -0.87 21.50 -12.77
CA THR A 82 0.20 20.75 -13.44
C THR A 82 1.07 20.00 -12.44
N ARG A 83 1.35 20.58 -11.28
CA ARG A 83 2.13 19.94 -10.22
C ARG A 83 1.40 18.73 -9.65
N LYS A 84 0.11 18.86 -9.33
CA LYS A 84 -0.72 17.75 -8.83
C LYS A 84 -0.80 16.60 -9.85
N THR A 85 -1.07 16.93 -11.11
CA THR A 85 -1.13 15.92 -12.17
C THR A 85 0.22 15.20 -12.35
N LYS A 86 1.35 15.91 -12.24
CA LYS A 86 2.68 15.29 -12.30
C LYS A 86 2.95 14.35 -11.10
N GLU A 87 2.53 14.71 -9.91
CA GLU A 87 2.65 13.86 -8.72
C GLU A 87 1.81 12.60 -8.86
N GLU A 88 0.56 12.73 -9.32
CA GLU A 88 -0.32 11.60 -9.62
C GLU A 88 0.26 10.69 -10.72
N LEU A 89 0.78 11.28 -11.79
CA LEU A 89 1.41 10.52 -12.86
C LEU A 89 2.63 9.73 -12.37
N ARG A 90 3.49 10.34 -11.54
CA ARG A 90 4.65 9.65 -10.97
C ARG A 90 4.26 8.50 -10.05
N THR A 91 3.22 8.66 -9.27
CA THR A 91 2.71 7.57 -8.42
C THR A 91 2.13 6.44 -9.27
N MET A 92 1.38 6.77 -10.34
CA MET A 92 0.87 5.79 -11.29
C MET A 92 1.99 5.06 -12.06
N GLU A 93 3.00 5.79 -12.56
CA GLU A 93 4.18 5.17 -13.20
C GLU A 93 4.92 4.23 -12.26
N GLY A 94 5.05 4.59 -10.99
CA GLY A 94 5.61 3.72 -9.95
C GLY A 94 4.81 2.45 -9.76
N HIS A 95 3.48 2.57 -9.74
CA HIS A 95 2.56 1.43 -9.67
C HIS A 95 2.67 0.52 -10.91
N VAL A 96 2.63 1.09 -12.13
CA VAL A 96 2.75 0.32 -13.37
C VAL A 96 4.07 -0.44 -13.42
N LYS A 97 5.19 0.20 -13.14
CA LYS A 97 6.50 -0.46 -13.09
C LYS A 97 6.55 -1.60 -12.06
N ARG A 98 5.88 -1.42 -10.93
CA ARG A 98 5.79 -2.46 -9.89
C ARG A 98 4.98 -3.66 -10.37
N VAL A 99 3.84 -3.41 -11.05
CA VAL A 99 2.98 -4.44 -11.63
C VAL A 99 3.69 -5.18 -12.76
N GLU A 100 4.36 -4.48 -13.69
CA GLU A 100 5.14 -5.07 -14.78
C GLU A 100 6.29 -5.95 -14.26
N LYS A 101 7.04 -5.44 -13.27
CA LYS A 101 8.11 -6.22 -12.61
C LYS A 101 7.56 -7.48 -11.94
N MET A 102 6.38 -7.36 -11.30
CA MET A 102 5.70 -8.50 -10.69
C MET A 102 5.19 -9.50 -11.71
N ALA A 103 4.63 -9.05 -12.82
CA ALA A 103 4.17 -9.93 -13.91
C ALA A 103 5.34 -10.73 -14.51
N ALA A 104 6.49 -10.08 -14.78
CA ALA A 104 7.69 -10.72 -15.27
C ALA A 104 8.25 -11.76 -14.26
N ILE A 105 8.29 -11.40 -12.97
CA ILE A 105 8.68 -12.33 -11.90
C ILE A 105 7.67 -13.51 -11.82
N GLY A 106 6.37 -13.23 -11.98
CA GLY A 106 5.32 -14.25 -11.93
C GLY A 106 5.41 -15.29 -13.03
N GLU A 107 5.73 -14.86 -14.24
CA GLU A 107 5.91 -15.76 -15.37
C GLU A 107 7.15 -16.67 -15.20
N MET A 108 8.27 -16.11 -14.77
CA MET A 108 9.48 -16.87 -14.45
C MET A 108 9.29 -17.80 -13.23
N ALA A 109 8.60 -17.31 -12.20
CA ALA A 109 8.38 -18.04 -10.97
C ALA A 109 7.52 -19.30 -11.18
N ALA A 110 6.54 -19.24 -12.09
CA ALA A 110 5.67 -20.38 -12.38
C ALA A 110 6.45 -21.57 -12.95
N GLY A 111 7.41 -21.32 -13.85
CA GLY A 111 8.31 -22.35 -14.38
C GLY A 111 9.27 -22.88 -13.31
N LEU A 112 9.97 -21.97 -12.63
CA LEU A 112 10.98 -22.31 -11.62
C LEU A 112 10.41 -23.10 -10.44
N ALA A 113 9.22 -22.76 -9.97
CA ALA A 113 8.68 -23.48 -8.81
C ALA A 113 8.16 -24.87 -9.15
N HIS A 114 7.63 -25.10 -10.35
CA HIS A 114 7.39 -26.48 -10.82
C HIS A 114 8.69 -27.28 -10.94
N GLU A 115 9.76 -26.65 -11.46
CA GLU A 115 11.08 -27.27 -11.56
C GLU A 115 11.75 -27.48 -10.20
N ILE A 116 11.44 -26.68 -9.17
CA ILE A 116 11.93 -26.87 -7.80
C ILE A 116 11.10 -27.91 -7.04
N LYS A 117 9.77 -27.91 -7.19
CA LYS A 117 8.89 -28.90 -6.52
C LYS A 117 9.17 -30.32 -6.95
N ASN A 118 9.48 -30.54 -8.22
CA ASN A 118 9.71 -31.89 -8.75
C ASN A 118 10.91 -32.60 -8.08
N PRO A 119 12.13 -32.02 -8.03
CA PRO A 119 13.26 -32.67 -7.34
C PRO A 119 13.05 -32.75 -5.82
N LEU A 120 12.35 -31.79 -5.20
CA LEU A 120 12.02 -31.88 -3.78
C LEU A 120 11.05 -33.03 -3.49
N ALA A 121 10.02 -33.23 -4.31
CA ALA A 121 9.11 -34.36 -4.17
C ALA A 121 9.82 -35.70 -4.36
N ALA A 122 10.73 -35.80 -5.35
CA ALA A 122 11.56 -36.99 -5.55
C ALA A 122 12.48 -37.24 -4.36
N LEU A 123 13.11 -36.23 -3.80
CA LEU A 123 13.98 -36.29 -2.62
C LEU A 123 13.17 -36.73 -1.39
N THR A 124 12.02 -36.13 -1.13
CA THR A 124 11.12 -36.48 -0.02
C THR A 124 10.64 -37.94 -0.15
N GLY A 125 10.20 -38.34 -1.34
CA GLY A 125 9.78 -39.73 -1.61
C GLY A 125 10.90 -40.75 -1.41
N SER A 126 12.12 -40.45 -1.89
CA SER A 126 13.28 -41.33 -1.70
C SER A 126 13.66 -41.51 -0.22
N ILE A 127 13.60 -40.41 0.55
CA ILE A 127 13.90 -40.45 1.99
C ILE A 127 12.82 -41.22 2.76
N GLN A 128 11.54 -41.08 2.36
CA GLN A 128 10.44 -41.83 2.98
C GLN A 128 10.59 -43.32 2.74
N LEU A 129 10.92 -43.76 1.51
CA LEU A 129 11.20 -45.14 1.19
C LEU A 129 12.39 -45.70 1.96
N LEU A 130 13.48 -44.95 2.05
CA LEU A 130 14.63 -45.33 2.88
C LEU A 130 14.23 -45.50 4.34
N LYS A 131 13.36 -44.65 4.89
CA LYS A 131 12.90 -44.70 6.27
C LYS A 131 12.07 -45.96 6.57
N GLU A 132 11.34 -46.48 5.59
CA GLU A 132 10.51 -47.70 5.72
C GLU A 132 11.34 -48.99 5.66
N ASP A 133 12.41 -49.00 4.85
CA ASP A 133 13.17 -50.20 4.53
C ASP A 133 14.32 -50.55 5.47
N MET A 134 14.80 -49.62 6.30
CA MET A 134 15.98 -49.81 7.15
C MET A 134 15.72 -49.55 8.64
N ARG A 135 16.33 -50.33 9.50
CA ARG A 135 16.46 -50.00 10.93
C ARG A 135 17.62 -49.02 11.09
N TYR A 136 17.26 -47.77 11.35
CA TYR A 136 18.23 -46.70 11.56
C TYR A 136 18.65 -46.59 13.01
N ASP A 137 19.92 -46.23 13.23
CA ASP A 137 20.41 -45.67 14.49
C ASP A 137 19.72 -44.34 14.79
N SER A 138 19.63 -43.96 16.06
CA SER A 138 18.97 -42.72 16.52
C SER A 138 19.46 -41.47 15.79
N ASP A 139 20.77 -41.43 15.47
CA ASP A 139 21.37 -40.25 14.80
C ASP A 139 21.00 -40.20 13.32
N GLN A 140 20.93 -41.34 12.64
CA GLN A 140 20.50 -41.43 11.25
C GLN A 140 19.02 -41.08 11.08
N ALA A 141 18.16 -41.52 12.01
CA ALA A 141 16.75 -41.20 12.05
C ALA A 141 16.54 -39.68 12.26
N ARG A 142 17.36 -39.03 13.11
CA ARG A 142 17.36 -37.58 13.35
C ARG A 142 17.78 -36.81 12.11
N LEU A 143 18.84 -37.23 11.42
CA LEU A 143 19.29 -36.59 10.19
C LEU A 143 18.23 -36.68 9.10
N MET A 144 17.55 -37.78 8.91
CA MET A 144 16.43 -37.91 7.96
C MET A 144 15.27 -37.00 8.28
N GLN A 145 14.92 -36.84 9.56
CA GLN A 145 13.88 -35.89 9.96
C GLN A 145 14.27 -34.46 9.64
N ILE A 146 15.56 -34.10 9.79
CA ILE A 146 16.06 -32.79 9.42
C ILE A 146 15.93 -32.55 7.90
N ILE A 147 16.35 -33.54 7.09
CA ILE A 147 16.28 -33.43 5.62
C ILE A 147 14.83 -33.30 5.14
N LEU A 148 13.92 -34.13 5.67
CA LEU A 148 12.48 -34.03 5.37
C LEU A 148 11.93 -32.64 5.72
N ARG A 149 12.24 -32.14 6.91
CA ARG A 149 11.79 -30.81 7.34
C ARG A 149 12.30 -29.70 6.42
N GLU A 150 13.57 -29.76 6.01
CA GLU A 150 14.13 -28.75 5.10
C GLU A 150 13.56 -28.89 3.69
N ALA A 151 13.27 -30.08 3.20
CA ALA A 151 12.59 -30.29 1.92
C ALA A 151 11.16 -29.74 1.93
N ASP A 152 10.40 -30.00 2.99
CA ASP A 152 9.05 -29.42 3.19
C ASP A 152 9.09 -27.90 3.30
N ARG A 153 10.10 -27.36 3.99
CA ARG A 153 10.32 -25.92 4.08
C ARG A 153 10.59 -25.28 2.70
N LEU A 154 11.46 -25.89 1.90
CA LEU A 154 11.76 -25.42 0.53
C LEU A 154 10.52 -25.51 -0.38
N SER A 155 9.73 -26.57 -0.26
CA SER A 155 8.48 -26.73 -1.01
C SER A 155 7.45 -25.67 -0.63
N SER A 156 7.32 -25.35 0.65
CA SER A 156 6.47 -24.28 1.17
C SER A 156 6.93 -22.89 0.71
N LEU A 157 8.24 -22.63 0.73
CA LEU A 157 8.85 -21.39 0.20
C LEU A 157 8.55 -21.23 -1.29
N ALA A 158 8.76 -22.27 -2.10
CA ALA A 158 8.48 -22.24 -3.54
C ALA A 158 6.99 -21.98 -3.82
N SER A 159 6.11 -22.61 -3.03
CA SER A 159 4.66 -22.42 -3.14
C SER A 159 4.22 -21.00 -2.76
N SER A 160 4.76 -20.46 -1.66
CA SER A 160 4.49 -19.10 -1.21
C SER A 160 5.02 -18.06 -2.20
N PHE A 161 6.19 -18.30 -2.79
CA PHE A 161 6.76 -17.45 -3.83
C PHE A 161 5.91 -17.43 -5.09
N LEU A 162 5.43 -18.61 -5.54
CA LEU A 162 4.48 -18.71 -6.66
C LEU A 162 3.20 -17.95 -6.39
N PHE A 163 2.61 -18.16 -5.22
CA PHE A 163 1.38 -17.50 -4.84
C PHE A 163 1.55 -15.98 -4.80
N TYR A 164 2.71 -15.51 -4.30
CA TYR A 164 3.05 -14.10 -4.30
C TYR A 164 3.26 -13.56 -5.72
N ALA A 165 3.98 -14.29 -6.58
CA ALA A 165 4.31 -13.85 -7.94
C ALA A 165 3.08 -13.88 -8.87
N ARG A 166 2.27 -14.92 -8.78
CA ARG A 166 1.04 -15.10 -9.57
C ARG A 166 -0.01 -15.81 -8.71
N PRO A 167 -0.84 -15.05 -7.97
CA PRO A 167 -1.97 -15.65 -7.28
C PRO A 167 -2.78 -16.48 -8.29
N PRO A 168 -3.16 -17.70 -7.97
CA PRO A 168 -4.04 -18.48 -8.84
C PRO A 168 -5.29 -17.65 -9.13
N ALA A 169 -5.80 -17.74 -10.38
CA ALA A 169 -7.07 -17.16 -10.72
C ALA A 169 -8.16 -17.86 -9.88
N GLY A 170 -8.56 -17.22 -8.78
CA GLY A 170 -9.52 -17.80 -7.86
C GLY A 170 -10.92 -17.84 -8.47
N LYS A 171 -11.72 -18.82 -8.05
CA LYS A 171 -13.14 -18.84 -8.36
C LYS A 171 -13.88 -18.04 -7.31
N VAL A 172 -14.22 -16.80 -7.66
CA VAL A 172 -14.95 -15.91 -6.77
C VAL A 172 -16.39 -16.41 -6.60
N GLU A 173 -16.80 -16.66 -5.36
CA GLU A 173 -18.14 -17.13 -5.03
C GLU A 173 -18.63 -16.52 -3.71
N PRO A 174 -19.96 -16.49 -3.46
CA PRO A 174 -20.51 -16.09 -2.16
C PRO A 174 -20.06 -17.06 -1.06
N ILE A 175 -19.50 -16.53 0.03
CA ILE A 175 -19.03 -17.29 1.18
C ILE A 175 -19.75 -16.81 2.43
N ASP A 176 -20.27 -17.75 3.23
CA ASP A 176 -20.62 -17.50 4.63
C ASP A 176 -19.32 -17.33 5.43
N LEU A 177 -18.95 -16.08 5.68
CA LEU A 177 -17.72 -15.74 6.39
C LEU A 177 -17.73 -16.27 7.83
N SER A 178 -18.92 -16.33 8.45
CA SER A 178 -19.09 -16.83 9.80
C SER A 178 -18.68 -18.29 9.92
N ARG A 179 -19.18 -19.09 9.00
CA ARG A 179 -18.90 -20.52 8.93
C ARG A 179 -17.46 -20.78 8.51
N ALA A 180 -16.97 -20.11 7.45
CA ALA A 180 -15.61 -20.28 6.96
C ALA A 180 -14.57 -19.93 8.03
N LEU A 181 -14.79 -18.84 8.79
CA LEU A 181 -13.89 -18.44 9.86
C LEU A 181 -13.84 -19.47 10.99
N LEU A 182 -14.98 -20.06 11.38
CA LEU A 182 -15.03 -21.11 12.40
C LEU A 182 -14.29 -22.36 11.94
N GLU A 183 -14.53 -22.82 10.72
CA GLU A 183 -13.85 -24.00 10.13
C GLU A 183 -12.31 -23.82 10.08
N ILE A 184 -11.83 -22.65 9.67
CA ILE A 184 -10.39 -22.37 9.60
C ILE A 184 -9.77 -22.30 11.00
N VAL A 185 -10.45 -21.70 11.97
CA VAL A 185 -9.95 -21.63 13.34
C VAL A 185 -9.93 -23.01 14.00
N GLU A 186 -10.92 -23.86 13.76
CA GLU A 186 -10.91 -25.26 14.23
C GLU A 186 -9.76 -26.06 13.64
N LEU A 187 -9.51 -25.92 12.33
CA LEU A 187 -8.35 -26.55 11.70
C LEU A 187 -7.04 -26.07 12.31
N PHE A 188 -6.91 -24.77 12.58
CA PHE A 188 -5.74 -24.20 13.23
C PHE A 188 -5.52 -24.74 14.66
N GLU A 189 -6.59 -24.96 15.43
CA GLU A 189 -6.52 -25.54 16.77
C GLU A 189 -6.04 -27.00 16.74
N ILE A 190 -6.39 -27.76 15.69
CA ILE A 190 -6.05 -29.18 15.52
C ILE A 190 -4.64 -29.38 14.96
N ASP A 191 -4.15 -28.46 14.15
CA ASP A 191 -2.90 -28.59 13.36
C ASP A 191 -1.62 -28.67 14.21
N GLY A 192 -1.65 -28.87 15.47
CA GLY A 192 -0.47 -29.12 16.31
C GLY A 192 0.65 -28.05 16.25
N SER A 193 0.61 -27.11 15.30
CA SER A 193 1.55 -25.97 15.18
C SER A 193 1.57 -25.17 16.47
N ASN A 194 0.51 -25.28 17.23
CA ASN A 194 0.24 -24.55 18.46
C ASN A 194 0.67 -25.29 19.74
N ASN A 195 0.99 -26.60 19.66
CA ASN A 195 1.34 -27.47 20.80
C ASN A 195 0.45 -27.27 22.07
N GLY A 196 -0.79 -26.78 21.91
CA GLY A 196 -1.71 -26.47 23.01
C GLY A 196 -1.33 -25.25 23.87
N ARG A 197 -0.27 -24.50 23.51
CA ARG A 197 0.21 -23.32 24.25
C ARG A 197 -0.63 -22.07 24.02
N VAL A 198 -1.20 -21.93 22.84
CA VAL A 198 -2.00 -20.74 22.47
C VAL A 198 -3.48 -21.11 22.51
N LYS A 199 -4.24 -20.40 23.34
CA LYS A 199 -5.69 -20.52 23.43
C LYS A 199 -6.34 -19.57 22.43
N THR A 200 -7.45 -19.99 21.83
CA THR A 200 -8.25 -19.10 20.96
C THR A 200 -9.53 -18.71 21.66
N THR A 201 -9.90 -17.42 21.53
CA THR A 201 -11.18 -16.90 22.02
C THR A 201 -11.97 -16.38 20.82
N LYS A 202 -13.17 -16.89 20.61
CA LYS A 202 -14.00 -16.63 19.42
C LYS A 202 -15.21 -15.79 19.80
N ASN A 203 -15.44 -14.68 19.10
CA ASN A 203 -16.65 -13.86 19.17
C ASN A 203 -17.08 -13.52 17.74
N ILE A 204 -17.87 -14.38 17.13
CA ILE A 204 -18.20 -14.38 15.71
C ILE A 204 -19.70 -14.16 15.54
N SER A 205 -20.08 -13.07 14.85
CA SER A 205 -21.46 -12.79 14.46
C SER A 205 -21.91 -13.79 13.40
N SER A 206 -23.15 -14.24 13.43
CA SER A 206 -23.74 -15.12 12.43
C SER A 206 -24.22 -14.37 11.19
N ASP A 207 -24.38 -15.08 10.09
CA ASP A 207 -25.04 -14.62 8.85
C ASP A 207 -24.33 -13.43 8.18
N VAL A 208 -23.01 -13.48 8.12
CA VAL A 208 -22.18 -12.47 7.44
C VAL A 208 -21.62 -13.07 6.17
N TRP A 209 -22.01 -12.51 5.01
CA TRP A 209 -21.64 -13.01 3.68
C TRP A 209 -20.72 -12.05 2.95
N ILE A 210 -19.72 -12.62 2.26
CA ILE A 210 -18.78 -11.89 1.39
C ILE A 210 -18.65 -12.60 0.05
N THR A 211 -18.02 -11.93 -0.91
CA THR A 211 -17.68 -12.53 -2.22
C THR A 211 -16.17 -12.62 -2.35
N MET A 212 -15.63 -13.85 -2.42
CA MET A 212 -14.20 -14.11 -2.54
C MET A 212 -13.97 -15.56 -2.98
N ASP A 213 -12.73 -15.89 -3.38
CA ASP A 213 -12.31 -17.29 -3.52
C ASP A 213 -12.07 -17.92 -2.14
N PRO A 214 -12.64 -19.11 -1.83
CA PRO A 214 -12.45 -19.77 -0.53
C PRO A 214 -10.99 -20.06 -0.19
N GLY A 215 -10.17 -20.43 -1.19
CA GLY A 215 -8.73 -20.68 -1.01
C GLY A 215 -7.98 -19.39 -0.66
N HIS A 216 -8.36 -18.27 -1.25
CA HIS A 216 -7.80 -16.95 -0.91
C HIS A 216 -8.17 -16.55 0.51
N LEU A 217 -9.42 -16.75 0.93
CA LEU A 217 -9.85 -16.49 2.29
C LEU A 217 -9.10 -17.34 3.30
N HIS A 218 -8.96 -18.65 3.01
CA HIS A 218 -8.19 -19.57 3.83
C HIS A 218 -6.74 -19.09 3.96
N GLN A 219 -6.09 -18.71 2.86
CA GLN A 219 -4.71 -18.26 2.85
C GLN A 219 -4.50 -16.97 3.69
N ILE A 220 -5.44 -16.01 3.62
CA ILE A 220 -5.42 -14.81 4.44
C ILE A 220 -5.45 -15.18 5.93
N LEU A 221 -6.50 -15.91 6.33
CA LEU A 221 -6.75 -16.20 7.73
C LEU A 221 -5.66 -17.09 8.32
N TRP A 222 -5.21 -18.11 7.58
CA TRP A 222 -4.15 -19.00 7.98
C TRP A 222 -2.82 -18.27 8.23
N ASN A 223 -2.40 -17.40 7.31
CA ASN A 223 -1.18 -16.61 7.48
C ASN A 223 -1.26 -15.69 8.71
N LEU A 224 -2.41 -15.10 8.98
CA LEU A 224 -2.58 -14.21 10.13
C LEU A 224 -2.59 -14.99 11.46
N LEU A 225 -3.25 -16.14 11.50
CA LEU A 225 -3.28 -17.02 12.69
C LEU A 225 -1.89 -17.56 13.02
N LEU A 226 -1.14 -18.02 12.00
CA LEU A 226 0.26 -18.44 12.16
C LEU A 226 1.14 -17.31 12.68
N ASN A 227 1.01 -16.12 12.10
CA ASN A 227 1.78 -14.96 12.53
C ASN A 227 1.49 -14.60 13.99
N ALA A 228 0.23 -14.64 14.40
CA ALA A 228 -0.20 -14.39 15.78
C ALA A 228 0.36 -15.45 16.75
N ALA A 229 0.28 -16.75 16.39
CA ALA A 229 0.82 -17.83 17.22
C ALA A 229 2.34 -17.76 17.37
N GLU A 230 3.06 -17.48 16.27
CA GLU A 230 4.52 -17.35 16.27
C GLU A 230 5.02 -16.09 17.00
N ALA A 231 4.18 -15.06 17.16
CA ALA A 231 4.52 -13.88 17.94
C ALA A 231 4.43 -14.10 19.46
N ILE A 232 3.78 -15.18 19.87
CA ILE A 232 3.58 -15.53 21.28
C ILE A 232 4.73 -16.43 21.75
N ASP A 233 5.48 -15.96 22.73
CA ASP A 233 6.52 -16.74 23.40
C ASP A 233 5.94 -17.39 24.67
N GLY A 234 5.78 -18.73 24.67
CA GLY A 234 5.16 -19.48 25.76
C GLY A 234 3.63 -19.58 25.63
N ASP A 235 2.93 -19.47 26.76
CA ASP A 235 1.46 -19.53 26.80
C ASP A 235 0.84 -18.19 26.42
N GLY A 236 -0.19 -18.20 25.58
CA GLY A 236 -0.85 -16.98 25.17
C GLY A 236 -2.27 -17.16 24.64
N ASN A 237 -2.82 -16.07 24.14
CA ASN A 237 -4.19 -16.03 23.63
C ASN A 237 -4.29 -15.29 22.32
N ILE A 238 -5.05 -15.86 21.37
CA ILE A 238 -5.47 -15.22 20.14
C ILE A 238 -6.97 -14.98 20.23
N LYS A 239 -7.36 -13.72 20.19
CA LYS A 239 -8.77 -13.31 20.18
C LYS A 239 -9.21 -13.07 18.75
N ILE A 240 -10.29 -13.72 18.33
CA ILE A 240 -10.87 -13.62 17.00
C ILE A 240 -12.29 -13.07 17.13
N GLU A 241 -12.51 -11.92 16.54
CA GLU A 241 -13.80 -11.23 16.57
C GLU A 241 -14.27 -10.97 15.14
N MET A 242 -15.53 -11.16 14.86
CA MET A 242 -16.14 -10.81 13.59
C MET A 242 -17.47 -10.13 13.81
N PHE A 243 -17.67 -8.99 13.14
CA PHE A 243 -18.90 -8.20 13.26
C PHE A 243 -19.15 -7.40 11.95
N PRO A 244 -20.43 -7.20 11.59
CA PRO A 244 -20.79 -6.33 10.47
C PRO A 244 -20.67 -4.85 10.85
N ILE A 245 -20.22 -4.01 9.93
CA ILE A 245 -20.19 -2.55 10.08
C ILE A 245 -21.20 -1.93 9.12
N LYS A 246 -22.30 -1.36 9.68
CA LYS A 246 -23.36 -0.65 8.93
C LYS A 246 -23.94 -1.47 7.77
N ASN A 247 -23.93 -2.80 7.84
CA ASN A 247 -24.35 -3.73 6.78
C ASN A 247 -23.65 -3.48 5.42
N LYS A 248 -22.49 -2.83 5.45
CA LYS A 248 -21.70 -2.53 4.25
C LYS A 248 -20.38 -3.33 4.25
N TYR A 249 -19.79 -3.50 5.40
CA TYR A 249 -18.52 -4.20 5.55
C TYR A 249 -18.63 -5.30 6.60
N ALA A 250 -17.98 -6.43 6.32
CA ALA A 250 -17.68 -7.46 7.30
C ALA A 250 -16.27 -7.19 7.87
N CYS A 251 -16.16 -7.11 9.17
CA CYS A 251 -14.91 -6.85 9.87
C CYS A 251 -14.46 -8.11 10.60
N VAL A 252 -13.25 -8.60 10.33
CA VAL A 252 -12.60 -9.69 11.08
C VAL A 252 -11.40 -9.13 11.80
N LYS A 253 -11.35 -9.28 13.11
CA LYS A 253 -10.29 -8.79 13.98
C LYS A 253 -9.58 -9.96 14.64
N ILE A 254 -8.28 -10.06 14.44
CA ILE A 254 -7.39 -11.07 15.03
C ILE A 254 -6.40 -10.34 15.93
N SER A 255 -6.43 -10.61 17.23
CA SER A 255 -5.59 -9.96 18.23
C SER A 255 -4.79 -11.01 19.00
N ASP A 256 -3.49 -10.86 19.06
CA ASP A 256 -2.58 -11.66 19.89
C ASP A 256 -2.02 -10.85 21.07
N ASN A 257 -1.52 -11.55 22.07
CA ASN A 257 -0.80 -10.98 23.20
C ASN A 257 0.71 -11.26 23.12
N GLY A 258 1.26 -11.36 21.91
CA GLY A 258 2.65 -11.67 21.64
C GLY A 258 3.63 -10.48 21.83
N CYS A 259 4.82 -10.62 21.26
CA CYS A 259 5.91 -9.63 21.39
C CYS A 259 5.60 -8.26 20.75
N GLY A 260 4.58 -8.19 19.87
CA GLY A 260 4.23 -6.96 19.16
C GLY A 260 5.28 -6.50 18.14
N ILE A 261 5.03 -5.36 17.52
CA ILE A 261 5.83 -4.82 16.41
C ILE A 261 6.17 -3.36 16.71
N SER A 262 7.41 -2.96 16.44
CA SER A 262 7.84 -1.56 16.60
C SER A 262 7.25 -0.67 15.50
N ALA A 263 7.11 0.63 15.77
CA ALA A 263 6.59 1.61 14.79
C ALA A 263 7.47 1.73 13.52
N GLU A 264 8.77 1.43 13.62
CA GLU A 264 9.67 1.40 12.47
C GLU A 264 9.40 0.17 11.61
N THR A 265 9.30 -1.00 12.23
CA THR A 265 9.01 -2.27 11.58
C THR A 265 7.62 -2.28 10.92
N LEU A 266 6.61 -1.65 11.55
CA LEU A 266 5.25 -1.53 10.97
C LEU A 266 5.23 -0.90 9.57
N LYS A 267 6.21 -0.10 9.21
CA LYS A 267 6.30 0.52 7.88
C LYS A 267 6.71 -0.46 6.78
N THR A 268 7.36 -1.56 7.14
CA THR A 268 7.97 -2.51 6.22
C THR A 268 7.39 -3.93 6.31
N ILE A 269 6.41 -4.18 7.19
CA ILE A 269 5.84 -5.54 7.38
C ILE A 269 5.19 -6.13 6.14
N PHE A 270 4.80 -5.28 5.18
CA PHE A 270 4.20 -5.71 3.90
C PHE A 270 5.24 -5.83 2.77
N ASP A 271 6.49 -5.44 3.03
CA ASP A 271 7.55 -5.61 2.03
C ASP A 271 7.86 -7.10 1.84
N PRO A 272 7.90 -7.59 0.60
CA PRO A 272 8.23 -8.99 0.34
C PRO A 272 9.61 -9.35 0.88
N PHE A 273 9.72 -10.57 1.43
CA PHE A 273 10.93 -11.12 2.04
C PHE A 273 11.39 -10.40 3.32
N PHE A 274 10.65 -9.41 3.80
CA PHE A 274 10.94 -8.80 5.08
C PHE A 274 10.46 -9.72 6.22
N THR A 275 11.36 -10.06 7.12
CA THR A 275 11.05 -10.88 8.30
C THR A 275 11.99 -10.59 9.45
N THR A 276 11.47 -10.59 10.65
CA THR A 276 12.22 -10.54 11.91
C THR A 276 12.45 -11.93 12.51
N LYS A 277 11.85 -12.97 11.89
CA LYS A 277 11.90 -14.37 12.38
C LYS A 277 13.03 -15.14 11.70
N PRO A 278 13.82 -15.96 12.45
CA PRO A 278 14.96 -16.72 11.89
C PRO A 278 14.57 -17.66 10.75
N ASN A 279 13.37 -18.24 10.82
CA ASN A 279 12.87 -19.21 9.84
C ASN A 279 11.72 -18.67 9.00
N GLY A 280 11.41 -17.37 9.10
CA GLY A 280 10.33 -16.73 8.36
C GLY A 280 10.68 -16.54 6.89
N THR A 281 9.70 -16.71 6.00
CA THR A 281 9.86 -16.47 4.56
C THR A 281 9.76 -15.00 4.20
N GLY A 282 9.13 -14.19 5.08
CA GLY A 282 8.79 -12.79 4.81
C GLY A 282 7.74 -12.58 3.72
N LEU A 283 7.04 -13.64 3.29
CA LEU A 283 6.02 -13.56 2.24
C LEU A 283 4.59 -13.56 2.77
N GLY A 284 4.34 -14.02 3.99
CA GLY A 284 2.98 -14.21 4.52
C GLY A 284 2.12 -12.95 4.49
N LEU A 285 2.59 -11.84 5.09
CA LEU A 285 1.84 -10.59 5.13
C LEU A 285 1.75 -9.89 3.77
N SER A 286 2.77 -10.00 2.92
CA SER A 286 2.74 -9.46 1.56
C SER A 286 1.73 -10.21 0.67
N ILE A 287 1.56 -11.53 0.87
CA ILE A 287 0.51 -12.34 0.22
C ILE A 287 -0.88 -11.89 0.70
N VAL A 288 -1.07 -11.74 2.02
CA VAL A 288 -2.34 -11.25 2.60
C VAL A 288 -2.72 -9.92 1.99
N HIS A 289 -1.80 -8.95 1.99
CA HIS A 289 -2.05 -7.62 1.43
C HIS A 289 -2.47 -7.70 -0.05
N ARG A 290 -1.76 -8.48 -0.86
CA ARG A 290 -2.04 -8.64 -2.29
C ARG A 290 -3.38 -9.30 -2.58
N ILE A 291 -3.77 -10.33 -1.81
CA ILE A 291 -5.08 -10.97 -1.98
C ILE A 291 -6.19 -9.97 -1.65
N LEU A 292 -6.04 -9.21 -0.57
CA LEU A 292 -7.03 -8.21 -0.15
C LEU A 292 -7.18 -7.11 -1.21
N GLU A 293 -6.08 -6.54 -1.71
CA GLU A 293 -6.12 -5.55 -2.79
C GLU A 293 -6.84 -6.07 -4.05
N ALA A 294 -6.59 -7.33 -4.44
CA ALA A 294 -7.22 -7.94 -5.61
C ALA A 294 -8.72 -8.21 -5.43
N ASN A 295 -9.25 -8.16 -4.20
CA ASN A 295 -10.65 -8.41 -3.86
C ASN A 295 -11.36 -7.18 -3.28
N ASP A 296 -10.85 -5.95 -3.51
CA ASP A 296 -11.40 -4.70 -2.98
C ASP A 296 -11.61 -4.72 -1.46
N ALA A 297 -10.72 -5.44 -0.76
CA ALA A 297 -10.67 -5.55 0.69
C ALA A 297 -9.40 -4.88 1.22
N TRP A 298 -9.37 -4.53 2.50
CA TRP A 298 -8.18 -3.90 3.12
C TRP A 298 -7.97 -4.37 4.55
N LEU A 299 -6.79 -4.10 5.06
CA LEU A 299 -6.44 -4.41 6.43
C LEU A 299 -5.84 -3.20 7.14
N ASN A 300 -6.00 -3.20 8.47
CA ASN A 300 -5.32 -2.30 9.39
C ASN A 300 -4.53 -3.12 10.41
N VAL A 301 -3.33 -2.66 10.78
CA VAL A 301 -2.48 -3.30 11.80
C VAL A 301 -2.17 -2.31 12.90
N GLU A 302 -2.54 -2.67 14.12
CA GLU A 302 -2.22 -1.92 15.34
C GLU A 302 -1.34 -2.80 16.21
N SER A 303 -0.16 -2.32 16.58
CA SER A 303 0.77 -3.08 17.40
C SER A 303 1.63 -2.16 18.26
N GLN A 304 2.01 -2.68 19.41
CA GLN A 304 2.98 -2.05 20.31
C GLN A 304 3.93 -3.13 20.86
N PRO A 305 5.23 -2.85 20.95
CA PRO A 305 6.18 -3.78 21.54
C PRO A 305 5.72 -4.29 22.92
N ASN A 306 5.77 -5.60 23.10
CA ASN A 306 5.36 -6.32 24.31
C ASN A 306 3.87 -6.18 24.71
N LYS A 307 3.01 -5.73 23.81
CA LYS A 307 1.55 -5.65 24.04
C LYS A 307 0.73 -6.45 23.04
N GLY A 308 1.41 -7.09 22.09
CA GLY A 308 0.77 -7.86 21.02
C GLY A 308 0.41 -7.05 19.79
N THR A 309 -0.26 -7.71 18.88
CA THR A 309 -0.68 -7.15 17.59
C THR A 309 -2.17 -7.40 17.36
N THR A 310 -2.82 -6.43 16.75
CA THR A 310 -4.20 -6.54 16.28
C THR A 310 -4.23 -6.28 14.79
N VAL A 311 -4.68 -7.26 14.02
CA VAL A 311 -4.95 -7.14 12.59
C VAL A 311 -6.44 -7.10 12.38
N THR A 312 -6.91 -6.07 11.69
CA THR A 312 -8.33 -5.88 11.37
C THR A 312 -8.52 -5.94 9.85
N LEU A 313 -9.27 -6.91 9.37
CA LEU A 313 -9.63 -7.10 7.97
C LEU A 313 -11.00 -6.49 7.70
N HIS A 314 -11.17 -5.89 6.53
CA HIS A 314 -12.43 -5.32 6.07
C HIS A 314 -12.78 -5.89 4.70
N PHE A 315 -13.91 -6.57 4.61
CA PHE A 315 -14.46 -7.13 3.38
C PHE A 315 -15.76 -6.44 3.00
N ASN A 316 -16.05 -6.34 1.73
CA ASN A 316 -17.36 -5.90 1.25
C ASN A 316 -18.41 -6.96 1.59
N GLN A 317 -19.41 -6.59 2.40
CA GLN A 317 -20.51 -7.48 2.79
C GLN A 317 -21.54 -7.56 1.67
N ILE A 318 -22.05 -8.76 1.42
CA ILE A 318 -23.16 -9.01 0.50
C ILE A 318 -24.38 -9.55 1.24
N ALA A 319 -25.53 -9.52 0.60
CA ALA A 319 -26.71 -10.22 1.11
C ALA A 319 -26.51 -11.75 0.99
N PRO A 320 -27.08 -12.56 1.88
CA PRO A 320 -27.03 -14.01 1.75
C PRO A 320 -27.62 -14.45 0.39
N PRO A 321 -27.00 -15.43 -0.28
CA PRO A 321 -27.52 -15.97 -1.54
C PRO A 321 -28.89 -16.59 -1.29
N ARG A 322 -29.81 -16.37 -2.24
CA ARG A 322 -31.16 -16.93 -2.19
C ARG A 322 -31.20 -18.42 -2.51
#